data_fc3d1ded12f38f026bf0aef330628fee
#
_entry.id   fc3d1ded12f38f026bf0aef330628fee
#
_cell.length_a   1.000
_cell.length_b   1.000
_cell.length_c   1.000
_cell.angle_alpha   90.00
_cell.angle_beta   90.00
_cell.angle_gamma   90.00
#
_symmetry.space_group_name_H-M   'P 1'
#
loop_
_entity.id
_entity.type
_entity.pdbx_description
1 polymer ?
#
loop_
_entity_poly.entity_id
_entity_poly.type
_entity_poly.pdbx_seq_one_letter_code
_entity_poly.pdbx_strand_id
1 'polypeptide(L)'
;PSTTAAVLACLPRHSLFRLNGGKSGEWQKVDWNGKSGYIFADYLAKPEAEELIDEDNSLGDWQLGQLFDSAAAKTLGKVKKESKDGSKQIYDFQQLRVKVKRSSKKIVELTTASPVIYTMRGIGAGDSGARVIGQYGLPARVVYLKDDKEGAVMMYGYDFPQESKVGKTLDFYLNSDGDVSRIILSNEE
;
A
#
# COMPACT_ATOMS: atom_id res chain seq x y z
N PRO A 1 30.65 -3.91 13.16
CA PRO A 1 30.27 -2.78 12.32
C PRO A 1 30.89 -1.48 12.82
N SER A 2 31.13 -0.54 11.92
CA SER A 2 31.66 0.79 12.24
C SER A 2 31.12 1.81 11.23
N THR A 3 31.23 3.09 11.54
CA THR A 3 30.84 4.18 10.61
C THR A 3 31.72 4.23 9.35
N THR A 4 32.84 3.51 9.34
CA THR A 4 33.77 3.38 8.19
C THR A 4 33.54 2.09 7.41
N ALA A 5 32.58 1.23 7.82
CA ALA A 5 32.22 0.03 7.08
C ALA A 5 31.55 0.39 5.73
N ALA A 6 31.68 -0.52 4.76
CA ALA A 6 31.04 -0.32 3.46
C ALA A 6 29.52 -0.22 3.60
N VAL A 7 28.92 0.78 2.95
CA VAL A 7 27.47 0.91 2.82
C VAL A 7 26.98 -0.12 1.82
N LEU A 8 26.16 -1.08 2.26
CA LEU A 8 25.63 -2.15 1.43
C LEU A 8 24.42 -1.70 0.60
N ALA A 9 23.59 -0.81 1.14
CA ALA A 9 22.45 -0.22 0.48
C ALA A 9 22.00 1.06 1.20
N CYS A 10 21.45 2.00 0.44
CA CYS A 10 20.63 3.10 0.97
C CYS A 10 19.17 2.66 0.87
N LEU A 11 18.45 2.70 1.97
CA LEU A 11 17.09 2.20 2.04
C LEU A 11 16.12 3.37 2.16
N PRO A 12 14.92 3.27 1.57
CA PRO A 12 13.86 4.25 1.78
C PRO A 12 13.57 4.42 3.26
N ARG A 13 13.16 5.62 3.67
CA ARG A 13 12.64 5.84 5.01
C ARG A 13 11.49 4.86 5.28
N HIS A 14 11.37 4.45 6.55
CA HIS A 14 10.31 3.54 7.01
C HIS A 14 10.31 2.15 6.37
N SER A 15 11.46 1.73 5.78
CA SER A 15 11.63 0.33 5.34
C SER A 15 11.50 -0.64 6.51
N LEU A 16 10.82 -1.76 6.28
CA LEU A 16 10.70 -2.84 7.27
C LEU A 16 11.86 -3.83 7.16
N PHE A 17 12.37 -4.24 8.31
CA PHE A 17 13.47 -5.20 8.41
C PHE A 17 13.09 -6.35 9.31
N ARG A 18 13.60 -7.54 8.99
CA ARG A 18 13.64 -8.62 9.95
C ARG A 18 14.88 -8.47 10.82
N LEU A 19 14.69 -8.45 12.14
CA LEU A 19 15.81 -8.54 13.07
C LEU A 19 16.39 -9.96 13.00
N ASN A 20 17.71 -10.07 12.74
CA ASN A 20 18.43 -11.33 12.61
C ASN A 20 19.56 -11.39 13.65
N GLY A 21 19.20 -11.72 14.89
CA GLY A 21 20.19 -11.93 15.97
C GLY A 21 20.55 -10.68 16.79
N GLY A 22 21.72 -10.71 17.41
CA GLY A 22 22.09 -9.79 18.47
C GLY A 22 22.55 -8.40 18.01
N LYS A 23 22.62 -7.52 18.99
CA LYS A 23 23.31 -6.22 18.87
C LYS A 23 24.81 -6.40 18.92
N SER A 24 25.53 -5.55 18.19
CA SER A 24 26.98 -5.37 18.29
C SER A 24 27.23 -3.89 18.64
N GLY A 25 27.33 -3.59 19.93
CA GLY A 25 27.31 -2.22 20.42
C GLY A 25 26.00 -1.51 20.08
N GLU A 26 26.09 -0.37 19.41
CA GLU A 26 24.95 0.44 18.98
C GLU A 26 24.32 -0.06 17.65
N TRP A 27 24.80 -1.18 17.11
CA TRP A 27 24.37 -1.70 15.82
C TRP A 27 23.49 -2.94 15.99
N GLN A 28 22.37 -2.97 15.28
CA GLN A 28 21.46 -4.09 15.21
C GLN A 28 21.64 -4.85 13.90
N LYS A 29 21.83 -6.17 13.97
CA LYS A 29 21.84 -7.03 12.78
C LYS A 29 20.44 -7.18 12.21
N VAL A 30 20.32 -6.97 10.90
CA VAL A 30 19.03 -7.00 10.17
C VAL A 30 19.19 -7.78 8.88
N ASP A 31 18.08 -8.37 8.43
CA ASP A 31 17.95 -8.93 7.08
C ASP A 31 16.99 -8.07 6.25
N TRP A 32 17.41 -7.79 5.03
CA TRP A 32 16.65 -7.03 4.07
C TRP A 32 16.86 -7.59 2.66
N ASN A 33 15.76 -7.93 1.97
CA ASN A 33 15.77 -8.43 0.59
C ASN A 33 16.85 -9.51 0.32
N GLY A 34 16.93 -10.51 1.22
CA GLY A 34 17.89 -11.61 1.13
C GLY A 34 19.35 -11.26 1.46
N LYS A 35 19.63 -10.04 1.92
CA LYS A 35 20.95 -9.60 2.38
C LYS A 35 20.94 -9.35 3.87
N SER A 36 22.02 -9.71 4.54
CA SER A 36 22.25 -9.38 5.96
C SER A 36 23.18 -8.19 6.10
N GLY A 37 22.87 -7.31 7.03
CA GLY A 37 23.69 -6.13 7.32
C GLY A 37 23.46 -5.63 8.74
N TYR A 38 23.94 -4.42 9.02
CA TYR A 38 23.77 -3.76 10.30
C TYR A 38 23.18 -2.38 10.10
N ILE A 39 22.25 -2.00 10.97
CA ILE A 39 21.70 -0.65 11.07
C ILE A 39 21.95 -0.12 12.46
N PHE A 40 22.19 1.18 12.58
CA PHE A 40 22.31 1.85 13.88
C PHE A 40 20.96 1.76 14.61
N ALA A 41 20.98 1.25 15.84
CA ALA A 41 19.75 0.84 16.54
C ALA A 41 18.78 2.01 16.80
N ASP A 42 19.30 3.24 16.93
CA ASP A 42 18.48 4.44 17.17
C ASP A 42 17.60 4.82 15.96
N TYR A 43 17.90 4.26 14.78
CA TYR A 43 17.02 4.44 13.60
C TYR A 43 15.93 3.37 13.47
N LEU A 44 15.87 2.44 14.42
CA LEU A 44 14.88 1.37 14.42
C LEU A 44 13.76 1.65 15.42
N ALA A 45 12.51 1.51 14.98
CA ALA A 45 11.34 1.52 15.82
C ALA A 45 10.61 0.18 15.69
N LYS A 46 10.03 -0.31 16.77
CA LYS A 46 9.15 -1.47 16.74
C LYS A 46 7.72 -0.97 16.49
N PRO A 47 7.07 -1.34 15.38
CA PRO A 47 5.68 -0.96 15.16
C PRO A 47 4.75 -1.73 16.11
N GLU A 48 3.70 -1.06 16.56
CA GLU A 48 2.55 -1.70 17.19
C GLU A 48 1.65 -2.28 16.10
N ALA A 49 1.07 -3.46 16.34
CA ALA A 49 0.21 -4.12 15.36
C ALA A 49 -1.26 -3.80 15.65
N GLU A 50 -1.95 -3.30 14.63
CA GLU A 50 -3.42 -3.24 14.62
C GLU A 50 -3.92 -4.09 13.44
N GLU A 51 -4.95 -4.91 13.67
CA GLU A 51 -5.55 -5.73 12.62
C GLU A 51 -6.47 -4.91 11.73
N LEU A 52 -6.55 -5.26 10.44
CA LEU A 52 -7.57 -4.75 9.54
C LEU A 52 -8.95 -5.21 9.99
N ILE A 53 -9.91 -4.33 9.84
CA ILE A 53 -11.33 -4.62 10.04
C ILE A 53 -12.09 -4.51 8.72
N ASP A 54 -13.26 -5.11 8.63
CA ASP A 54 -14.06 -5.12 7.39
C ASP A 54 -14.45 -3.72 6.90
N GLU A 55 -14.53 -2.74 7.79
CA GLU A 55 -14.82 -1.34 7.49
C GLU A 55 -13.71 -0.65 6.70
N ASP A 56 -12.46 -1.16 6.73
CA ASP A 56 -11.34 -0.62 5.98
C ASP A 56 -11.45 -0.77 4.44
N ASN A 57 -12.62 -1.14 3.92
CA ASN A 57 -12.87 -1.48 2.52
C ASN A 57 -13.20 -0.29 1.62
N SER A 58 -12.81 0.94 1.99
CA SER A 58 -13.10 2.15 1.21
C SER A 58 -11.89 3.03 0.91
N LEU A 59 -11.99 3.77 -0.21
CA LEU A 59 -11.13 4.91 -0.55
C LEU A 59 -12.02 6.13 -0.80
N GLY A 60 -11.92 7.13 0.06
CA GLY A 60 -12.88 8.23 0.10
C GLY A 60 -14.30 7.69 0.33
N ASP A 61 -15.24 8.15 -0.47
CA ASP A 61 -16.65 7.76 -0.39
C ASP A 61 -16.98 6.44 -1.14
N TRP A 62 -15.96 5.74 -1.65
CA TRP A 62 -16.15 4.57 -2.52
C TRP A 62 -15.71 3.29 -1.85
N GLN A 63 -16.53 2.22 -1.99
CA GLN A 63 -16.32 0.93 -1.36
C GLN A 63 -16.23 -0.21 -2.36
N LEU A 64 -15.45 -1.24 -2.04
CA LEU A 64 -15.51 -2.52 -2.76
C LEU A 64 -16.90 -3.14 -2.63
N GLY A 65 -17.37 -3.71 -3.75
CA GLY A 65 -18.70 -4.32 -3.81
C GLY A 65 -19.86 -3.35 -4.04
N GLN A 66 -19.64 -2.03 -3.95
CA GLN A 66 -20.62 -1.01 -4.27
C GLN A 66 -21.02 -1.06 -5.75
N LEU A 67 -22.30 -0.82 -6.06
CA LEU A 67 -22.75 -0.68 -7.44
C LEU A 67 -22.20 0.60 -8.06
N PHE A 68 -21.66 0.47 -9.27
CA PHE A 68 -21.11 1.56 -10.04
C PHE A 68 -21.92 1.77 -11.32
N ASP A 69 -22.82 2.72 -11.27
CA ASP A 69 -23.70 3.10 -12.38
C ASP A 69 -23.37 4.50 -12.93
N SER A 70 -24.18 4.97 -13.86
CA SER A 70 -23.99 6.28 -14.48
C SER A 70 -24.20 7.44 -13.50
N ALA A 71 -25.01 7.28 -12.45
CA ALA A 71 -25.20 8.29 -11.41
C ALA A 71 -23.95 8.36 -10.52
N ALA A 72 -23.46 7.21 -10.08
CA ALA A 72 -22.23 7.07 -9.33
C ALA A 72 -21.03 7.67 -10.10
N ALA A 73 -20.88 7.35 -11.41
CA ALA A 73 -19.81 7.89 -12.22
C ALA A 73 -19.83 9.44 -12.31
N LYS A 74 -21.03 10.05 -12.34
CA LYS A 74 -21.15 11.53 -12.40
C LYS A 74 -20.61 12.24 -11.17
N THR A 75 -20.65 11.63 -9.98
CA THR A 75 -20.14 12.22 -8.74
C THR A 75 -18.61 12.32 -8.75
N LEU A 76 -17.91 11.43 -9.49
CA LEU A 76 -16.47 11.46 -9.70
C LEU A 76 -16.03 12.47 -10.79
N GLY A 77 -17.00 13.08 -11.48
CA GLY A 77 -16.73 14.03 -12.55
C GLY A 77 -16.51 13.37 -13.90
N LYS A 78 -15.72 14.01 -14.77
CA LYS A 78 -15.50 13.54 -16.15
C LYS A 78 -14.56 12.34 -16.18
N VAL A 79 -14.99 11.26 -16.84
CA VAL A 79 -14.13 10.14 -17.17
C VAL A 79 -13.02 10.60 -18.13
N LYS A 80 -11.76 10.45 -17.75
CA LYS A 80 -10.59 10.77 -18.57
C LYS A 80 -10.29 9.67 -19.58
N LYS A 81 -10.44 8.44 -19.15
CA LYS A 81 -10.18 7.25 -19.98
C LYS A 81 -11.08 6.10 -19.54
N GLU A 82 -11.56 5.36 -20.52
CA GLU A 82 -12.30 4.12 -20.32
C GLU A 82 -11.58 2.99 -21.07
N SER A 83 -11.42 1.84 -20.42
CA SER A 83 -10.76 0.67 -21.00
C SER A 83 -11.35 -0.62 -20.46
N LYS A 84 -11.00 -1.75 -21.07
CA LYS A 84 -11.45 -3.08 -20.68
C LYS A 84 -10.23 -3.93 -20.28
N ASP A 85 -10.43 -4.77 -19.26
CA ASP A 85 -9.45 -5.74 -18.80
C ASP A 85 -10.21 -7.05 -18.51
N GLY A 86 -10.26 -7.95 -19.50
CA GLY A 86 -11.02 -9.18 -19.44
C GLY A 86 -12.51 -8.95 -19.14
N SER A 87 -13.00 -9.50 -18.03
CA SER A 87 -14.39 -9.34 -17.55
C SER A 87 -14.65 -8.01 -16.85
N LYS A 88 -13.64 -7.17 -16.72
CA LYS A 88 -13.68 -5.93 -15.93
C LYS A 88 -13.71 -4.71 -16.87
N GLN A 89 -14.33 -3.64 -16.42
CA GLN A 89 -14.34 -2.32 -17.03
C GLN A 89 -13.57 -1.36 -16.14
N ILE A 90 -12.68 -0.55 -16.71
CA ILE A 90 -11.83 0.41 -15.99
C ILE A 90 -12.26 1.83 -16.36
N TYR A 91 -12.46 2.67 -15.36
CA TYR A 91 -12.76 4.08 -15.50
C TYR A 91 -11.66 4.89 -14.79
N ASP A 92 -10.93 5.70 -15.53
CA ASP A 92 -9.94 6.64 -15.00
C ASP A 92 -10.60 8.01 -14.84
N PHE A 93 -10.68 8.49 -13.60
CA PHE A 93 -11.07 9.86 -13.24
C PHE A 93 -9.84 10.69 -12.90
N GLN A 94 -10.05 11.93 -12.45
CA GLN A 94 -8.92 12.80 -12.10
C GLN A 94 -8.15 12.33 -10.87
N GLN A 95 -8.84 11.83 -9.87
CA GLN A 95 -8.28 11.49 -8.56
C GLN A 95 -8.39 10.01 -8.23
N LEU A 96 -9.22 9.26 -8.94
CA LEU A 96 -9.54 7.88 -8.64
C LEU A 96 -9.65 7.06 -9.94
N ARG A 97 -9.09 5.86 -9.94
CA ARG A 97 -9.39 4.82 -10.92
C ARG A 97 -10.34 3.82 -10.27
N VAL A 98 -11.38 3.46 -11.00
CA VAL A 98 -12.38 2.48 -10.57
C VAL A 98 -12.41 1.31 -11.55
N LYS A 99 -12.19 0.10 -11.06
CA LYS A 99 -12.36 -1.14 -11.83
C LYS A 99 -13.64 -1.83 -11.40
N VAL A 100 -14.47 -2.18 -12.36
CA VAL A 100 -15.83 -2.68 -12.15
C VAL A 100 -15.97 -4.03 -12.84
N LYS A 101 -16.54 -5.02 -12.17
CA LYS A 101 -16.93 -6.30 -12.79
C LYS A 101 -18.11 -6.08 -13.72
N ARG A 102 -17.97 -6.39 -15.00
CA ARG A 102 -18.99 -6.06 -16.03
C ARG A 102 -20.34 -6.76 -15.82
N SER A 103 -20.32 -7.98 -15.30
CA SER A 103 -21.51 -8.78 -15.05
C SER A 103 -22.38 -8.25 -13.91
N SER A 104 -21.75 -7.88 -12.79
CA SER A 104 -22.45 -7.43 -11.57
C SER A 104 -22.51 -5.91 -11.40
N LYS A 105 -21.75 -5.14 -12.20
CA LYS A 105 -21.56 -3.69 -12.04
C LYS A 105 -21.01 -3.28 -10.67
N LYS A 106 -20.37 -4.20 -9.95
CA LYS A 106 -19.78 -3.94 -8.65
C LYS A 106 -18.32 -3.51 -8.78
N ILE A 107 -17.90 -2.58 -7.93
CA ILE A 107 -16.50 -2.16 -7.79
C ILE A 107 -15.69 -3.33 -7.25
N VAL A 108 -14.60 -3.66 -7.93
CA VAL A 108 -13.65 -4.71 -7.54
C VAL A 108 -12.25 -4.19 -7.27
N GLU A 109 -11.94 -2.97 -7.68
CA GLU A 109 -10.68 -2.30 -7.36
C GLU A 109 -10.86 -0.78 -7.39
N LEU A 110 -10.23 -0.13 -6.44
CA LEU A 110 -10.07 1.31 -6.35
C LEU A 110 -8.59 1.64 -6.30
N THR A 111 -8.13 2.59 -7.11
CA THR A 111 -6.74 3.04 -7.11
C THR A 111 -6.67 4.55 -7.04
N THR A 112 -5.86 5.08 -6.15
CA THR A 112 -5.61 6.52 -6.06
C THR A 112 -4.13 6.83 -5.85
N ALA A 113 -3.68 7.93 -6.46
CA ALA A 113 -2.42 8.64 -6.17
C ALA A 113 -2.71 10.09 -5.73
N SER A 114 -3.96 10.39 -5.41
CA SER A 114 -4.39 11.73 -5.03
C SER A 114 -4.21 11.97 -3.54
N PRO A 115 -3.64 13.11 -3.12
CA PRO A 115 -3.46 13.45 -1.71
C PRO A 115 -4.77 13.87 -1.01
N VAL A 116 -5.90 13.93 -1.74
CA VAL A 116 -7.21 14.31 -1.18
C VAL A 116 -8.19 13.13 -1.08
N ILE A 117 -7.75 11.93 -1.44
CA ILE A 117 -8.52 10.69 -1.23
C ILE A 117 -7.80 9.86 -0.19
N TYR A 118 -8.51 9.52 0.86
CA TYR A 118 -7.97 8.83 2.03
C TYR A 118 -8.65 7.47 2.23
N THR A 119 -7.92 6.57 2.85
CA THR A 119 -8.49 5.34 3.43
C THR A 119 -9.35 5.68 4.65
N MET A 120 -10.12 4.71 5.17
CA MET A 120 -10.90 4.88 6.40
C MET A 120 -10.07 5.34 7.60
N ARG A 121 -8.80 4.93 7.69
CA ARG A 121 -7.87 5.33 8.77
C ARG A 121 -7.09 6.60 8.43
N GLY A 122 -7.51 7.36 7.40
CA GLY A 122 -6.96 8.67 7.06
C GLY A 122 -5.59 8.65 6.41
N ILE A 123 -5.20 7.59 5.74
CA ILE A 123 -3.97 7.52 4.93
C ILE A 123 -4.26 7.90 3.49
N GLY A 124 -3.49 8.84 2.96
CA GLY A 124 -3.53 9.31 1.58
C GLY A 124 -2.15 9.29 0.91
N ALA A 125 -2.10 9.64 -0.38
CA ALA A 125 -0.82 9.85 -1.06
C ALA A 125 -0.08 11.05 -0.43
N GLY A 126 1.24 10.88 -0.22
CA GLY A 126 2.10 11.84 0.49
C GLY A 126 2.29 11.53 1.98
N ASP A 127 1.49 10.65 2.57
CA ASP A 127 1.73 10.19 3.94
C ASP A 127 2.95 9.26 4.01
N SER A 128 3.67 9.29 5.13
CA SER A 128 4.84 8.44 5.31
C SER A 128 4.47 6.98 5.56
N GLY A 129 5.36 6.04 5.15
CA GLY A 129 5.22 4.62 5.48
C GLY A 129 5.13 4.35 7.00
N ALA A 130 5.77 5.18 7.84
CA ALA A 130 5.60 5.09 9.29
C ALA A 130 4.16 5.37 9.74
N ARG A 131 3.50 6.36 9.11
CA ARG A 131 2.09 6.66 9.40
C ARG A 131 1.19 5.50 8.96
N VAL A 132 1.47 4.88 7.81
CA VAL A 132 0.76 3.66 7.39
C VAL A 132 0.88 2.58 8.46
N ILE A 133 2.10 2.28 8.93
CA ILE A 133 2.35 1.27 9.95
C ILE A 133 1.70 1.65 11.29
N GLY A 134 1.70 2.93 11.65
CA GLY A 134 1.04 3.42 12.87
C GLY A 134 -0.49 3.25 12.85
N GLN A 135 -1.11 3.30 11.66
CA GLN A 135 -2.56 3.16 11.50
C GLN A 135 -3.01 1.72 11.23
N TYR A 136 -2.19 0.94 10.51
CA TYR A 136 -2.55 -0.40 10.02
C TYR A 136 -1.70 -1.52 10.63
N GLY A 137 -0.73 -1.19 11.49
CA GLY A 137 0.19 -2.17 12.04
C GLY A 137 1.17 -2.73 11.03
N LEU A 138 1.68 -3.93 11.30
CA LEU A 138 2.62 -4.60 10.40
C LEU A 138 1.91 -5.12 9.15
N PRO A 139 2.42 -4.81 7.94
CA PRO A 139 1.87 -5.38 6.73
C PRO A 139 2.10 -6.90 6.67
N ALA A 140 1.14 -7.63 6.11
CA ALA A 140 1.27 -9.06 5.84
C ALA A 140 2.34 -9.34 4.77
N ARG A 141 2.51 -8.39 3.82
CA ARG A 141 3.49 -8.48 2.73
C ARG A 141 4.29 -7.21 2.60
N VAL A 142 5.61 -7.36 2.41
CA VAL A 142 6.52 -6.27 2.00
C VAL A 142 7.19 -6.70 0.72
N VAL A 143 6.97 -5.94 -0.37
CA VAL A 143 7.52 -6.24 -1.69
C VAL A 143 8.41 -5.09 -2.14
N TYR A 144 9.65 -5.39 -2.51
CA TYR A 144 10.57 -4.42 -3.12
C TYR A 144 10.42 -4.46 -4.63
N LEU A 145 10.12 -3.29 -5.19
CA LEU A 145 9.83 -3.12 -6.60
C LEU A 145 11.09 -2.62 -7.32
N LYS A 146 11.46 -3.26 -8.43
CA LYS A 146 12.66 -2.89 -9.18
C LYS A 146 12.39 -1.92 -10.33
N ASP A 147 11.25 -2.07 -10.98
CA ASP A 147 10.92 -1.35 -12.22
C ASP A 147 9.44 -0.92 -12.23
N ASP A 148 8.95 -0.35 -11.12
CA ASP A 148 7.59 0.20 -11.11
C ASP A 148 7.51 1.44 -12.01
N LYS A 149 6.57 1.43 -12.95
CA LYS A 149 6.41 2.50 -13.95
C LYS A 149 6.01 3.86 -13.35
N GLU A 150 5.49 3.84 -12.14
CA GLU A 150 5.03 5.02 -11.41
C GLU A 150 6.02 5.44 -10.30
N GLY A 151 7.22 4.80 -10.29
CA GLY A 151 8.34 5.19 -9.42
C GLY A 151 8.26 4.69 -7.98
N ALA A 152 7.37 3.74 -7.69
CA ALA A 152 7.37 3.10 -6.39
C ALA A 152 8.55 2.14 -6.25
N VAL A 153 9.16 2.10 -5.08
CA VAL A 153 10.30 1.23 -4.75
C VAL A 153 9.94 0.13 -3.75
N MET A 154 8.82 0.27 -3.08
CA MET A 154 8.35 -0.67 -2.06
C MET A 154 6.82 -0.68 -1.99
N MET A 155 6.25 -1.82 -1.60
CA MET A 155 4.83 -1.98 -1.35
C MET A 155 4.61 -2.62 0.02
N TYR A 156 3.69 -2.07 0.80
CA TYR A 156 3.13 -2.68 2.01
C TYR A 156 1.75 -3.23 1.68
N GLY A 157 1.58 -4.55 1.79
CA GLY A 157 0.33 -5.23 1.53
C GLY A 157 -0.34 -5.72 2.82
N TYR A 158 -1.62 -5.43 2.93
CA TYR A 158 -2.49 -5.83 4.04
C TYR A 158 -3.61 -6.71 3.51
N ASP A 159 -3.81 -7.85 4.13
CA ASP A 159 -4.87 -8.78 3.80
C ASP A 159 -6.02 -8.61 4.80
N PHE A 160 -7.25 -8.56 4.30
CA PHE A 160 -8.43 -8.52 5.16
C PHE A 160 -8.69 -9.88 5.79
N PRO A 161 -9.33 -9.94 6.99
CA PRO A 161 -9.75 -11.19 7.58
C PRO A 161 -10.59 -12.00 6.60
N GLN A 162 -10.26 -13.28 6.45
CA GLN A 162 -10.94 -14.17 5.50
C GLN A 162 -12.25 -14.69 6.10
N GLU A 163 -13.27 -13.87 6.21
CA GLU A 163 -14.66 -14.36 6.37
C GLU A 163 -15.35 -14.62 5.03
N SER A 164 -14.82 -14.09 3.94
CA SER A 164 -15.31 -14.31 2.58
C SER A 164 -14.32 -15.13 1.75
N LYS A 165 -14.82 -15.97 0.83
CA LYS A 165 -14.01 -16.76 -0.12
C LYS A 165 -13.18 -15.93 -1.10
N VAL A 166 -13.18 -14.62 -0.96
CA VAL A 166 -12.56 -13.67 -1.88
C VAL A 166 -11.59 -12.81 -1.10
N GLY A 167 -10.32 -12.92 -1.44
CA GLY A 167 -9.25 -12.15 -0.82
C GLY A 167 -9.38 -10.65 -1.12
N LYS A 168 -9.66 -9.84 -0.09
CA LYS A 168 -9.55 -8.39 -0.20
C LYS A 168 -8.15 -7.98 0.24
N THR A 169 -7.56 -7.00 -0.44
CA THR A 169 -6.24 -6.46 -0.12
C THR A 169 -6.24 -4.94 -0.14
N LEU A 170 -5.42 -4.36 0.73
CA LEU A 170 -5.11 -2.93 0.75
C LEU A 170 -3.60 -2.77 0.62
N ASP A 171 -3.14 -2.21 -0.49
CA ASP A 171 -1.74 -2.10 -0.83
C ASP A 171 -1.31 -0.63 -0.90
N PHE A 172 -0.26 -0.27 -0.15
CA PHE A 172 0.37 1.05 -0.16
C PHE A 172 1.69 0.97 -0.91
N TYR A 173 1.83 1.71 -1.98
CA TYR A 173 3.05 1.83 -2.77
C TYR A 173 3.85 3.04 -2.29
N LEU A 174 5.11 2.84 -1.96
CA LEU A 174 6.00 3.85 -1.40
C LEU A 174 7.07 4.23 -2.41
N ASN A 175 7.35 5.53 -2.52
CA ASN A 175 8.43 6.09 -3.32
C ASN A 175 9.79 5.95 -2.62
N SER A 176 10.87 6.50 -3.22
CA SER A 176 12.23 6.46 -2.68
C SER A 176 12.39 7.20 -1.35
N ASP A 177 11.52 8.16 -1.05
CA ASP A 177 11.54 8.90 0.22
C ASP A 177 10.78 8.15 1.34
N GLY A 178 10.09 7.05 0.98
CA GLY A 178 9.28 6.25 1.89
C GLY A 178 7.89 6.81 2.11
N ASP A 179 7.42 7.68 1.22
CA ASP A 179 6.08 8.25 1.26
C ASP A 179 5.15 7.51 0.29
N VAL A 180 3.88 7.42 0.66
CA VAL A 180 2.84 6.78 -0.15
C VAL A 180 2.70 7.53 -1.48
N SER A 181 2.98 6.86 -2.58
CA SER A 181 2.79 7.37 -3.94
C SER A 181 1.46 6.92 -4.54
N ARG A 182 0.97 5.77 -4.13
CA ARG A 182 -0.27 5.16 -4.65
C ARG A 182 -0.88 4.21 -3.62
N ILE A 183 -2.21 4.13 -3.61
CA ILE A 183 -2.99 3.18 -2.80
C ILE A 183 -3.86 2.35 -3.74
N ILE A 184 -3.87 1.04 -3.56
CA ILE A 184 -4.76 0.11 -4.25
C ILE A 184 -5.56 -0.67 -3.21
N LEU A 185 -6.88 -0.60 -3.32
CA LEU A 185 -7.81 -1.42 -2.58
C LEU A 185 -8.49 -2.36 -3.57
N SER A 186 -8.35 -3.65 -3.41
CA SER A 186 -8.83 -4.62 -4.39
C SER A 186 -9.50 -5.83 -3.77
N ASN A 187 -10.30 -6.49 -4.60
CA ASN A 187 -10.99 -7.73 -4.31
C ASN A 187 -10.63 -8.72 -5.42
N GLU A 188 -9.95 -9.81 -5.09
CA GLU A 188 -9.62 -10.88 -6.01
C GLU A 188 -10.88 -11.73 -6.28
N GLU A 189 -11.73 -11.29 -7.23
CA GLU A 189 -12.85 -12.09 -7.79
C GLU A 189 -12.53 -12.61 -9.19
#